data_172d57198453b3c38f91f2f09a27675c
#
_entry.id   172d57198453b3c38f91f2f09a27675c
#
_cell.length_a   1.000
_cell.length_b   1.000
_cell.length_c   1.000
_cell.angle_alpha   90.00
_cell.angle_beta   90.00
_cell.angle_gamma   90.00
#
_symmetry.space_group_name_H-M   'P 1'
#
loop_
_entity.id
_entity.type
_entity.pdbx_description
1 polymer ?
#
loop_
_entity_poly.entity_id
_entity_poly.type
_entity_poly.pdbx_seq_one_letter_code
_entity_poly.pdbx_strand_id
1 'polypeptide(L)'
;MHDDAARIDAFFSEAKTWPEELRALRAILLDCGLTEEFKWRGPCYTYDGGNVAVIWGFKENAALGFFKGVLLKDPEGLLVAPGDNSRAVRMFRFTGLDRIEAMETTIRTYVREAIELEKAGAKVDLPKDDIVYPEELLAALEEDPELQEAFEALTPGRQRGYALHFAQPKQSSTRVSRIEKSRDRILAGKGLQER
;
A
#
# COMPACT_ATOMS: atom_id res chain seq x y z
N MET A 1 22.21 0.95 7.71
CA MET A 1 21.82 0.08 8.82
C MET A 1 21.63 0.80 10.16
N HIS A 2 22.53 1.71 10.61
CA HIS A 2 22.33 2.45 11.88
C HIS A 2 21.16 3.44 11.87
N ASP A 3 20.82 3.99 10.71
CA ASP A 3 19.75 4.99 10.56
C ASP A 3 18.34 4.33 10.62
N ASP A 4 18.18 3.13 10.10
CA ASP A 4 16.87 2.47 10.06
C ASP A 4 16.39 1.99 11.43
N ALA A 5 17.29 1.47 12.29
CA ALA A 5 16.92 1.08 13.65
C ALA A 5 16.42 2.29 14.47
N ALA A 6 17.13 3.42 14.40
CA ALA A 6 16.72 4.64 15.09
C ALA A 6 15.37 5.17 14.57
N ARG A 7 15.10 5.08 13.27
CA ARG A 7 13.82 5.49 12.66
C ARG A 7 12.68 4.56 13.05
N ILE A 8 12.95 3.27 13.17
CA ILE A 8 11.98 2.29 13.65
C ILE A 8 11.64 2.58 15.11
N ASP A 9 12.63 2.77 15.96
CA ASP A 9 12.42 3.07 17.37
C ASP A 9 11.66 4.39 17.57
N ALA A 10 11.98 5.42 16.77
CA ALA A 10 11.24 6.67 16.75
C ALA A 10 9.76 6.46 16.34
N PHE A 11 9.50 5.63 15.31
CA PHE A 11 8.13 5.32 14.89
C PHE A 11 7.28 4.78 16.05
N PHE A 12 7.80 3.85 16.84
CA PHE A 12 7.06 3.27 17.97
C PHE A 12 7.02 4.15 19.22
N SER A 13 8.08 4.92 19.50
CA SER A 13 8.14 5.81 20.66
C SER A 13 7.30 7.08 20.47
N GLU A 14 7.20 7.57 19.26
CA GLU A 14 6.45 8.79 18.91
C GLU A 14 4.99 8.50 18.46
N ALA A 15 4.58 7.24 18.44
CA ALA A 15 3.23 6.85 18.03
C ALA A 15 2.18 7.48 18.96
N LYS A 16 1.38 8.40 18.43
CA LYS A 16 0.31 9.10 19.16
C LYS A 16 -0.98 8.29 19.25
N THR A 17 -1.16 7.38 18.32
CA THR A 17 -2.34 6.51 18.22
C THR A 17 -1.89 5.06 18.23
N TRP A 18 -2.58 4.22 18.98
CA TRP A 18 -2.38 2.76 19.01
C TRP A 18 -0.97 2.30 19.41
N PRO A 19 -0.28 2.95 20.40
CA PRO A 19 1.12 2.61 20.71
C PRO A 19 1.29 1.20 21.26
N GLU A 20 0.32 0.68 22.01
CA GLU A 20 0.36 -0.65 22.61
C GLU A 20 0.06 -1.72 21.56
N GLU A 21 -0.95 -1.49 20.73
CA GLU A 21 -1.35 -2.35 19.63
C GLU A 21 -0.21 -2.51 18.59
N LEU A 22 0.42 -1.39 18.22
CA LEU A 22 1.55 -1.43 17.28
C LEU A 22 2.73 -2.21 17.84
N ARG A 23 3.05 -2.07 19.14
CA ARG A 23 4.11 -2.84 19.81
C ARG A 23 3.77 -4.33 19.90
N ALA A 24 2.52 -4.67 20.20
CA ALA A 24 2.07 -6.06 20.23
C ALA A 24 2.18 -6.71 18.84
N LEU A 25 1.72 -6.03 17.79
CA LEU A 25 1.86 -6.51 16.40
C LEU A 25 3.34 -6.67 16.01
N ARG A 26 4.20 -5.69 16.39
CA ARG A 26 5.66 -5.78 16.19
C ARG A 26 6.24 -7.05 16.80
N ALA A 27 5.91 -7.31 18.07
CA ALA A 27 6.41 -8.49 18.77
C ALA A 27 6.01 -9.79 18.08
N ILE A 28 4.74 -9.92 17.66
CA ILE A 28 4.24 -11.09 16.95
C ILE A 28 5.00 -11.32 15.63
N LEU A 29 5.24 -10.25 14.87
CA LEU A 29 5.92 -10.33 13.56
C LEU A 29 7.38 -10.74 13.69
N LEU A 30 8.10 -10.17 14.66
CA LEU A 30 9.49 -10.52 14.95
C LEU A 30 9.63 -11.96 15.46
N ASP A 31 8.73 -12.40 16.35
CA ASP A 31 8.67 -13.79 16.84
C ASP A 31 8.37 -14.81 15.73
N CYS A 32 7.72 -14.38 14.64
CA CYS A 32 7.51 -15.22 13.46
C CYS A 32 8.75 -15.32 12.56
N GLY A 33 9.86 -14.67 12.92
CA GLY A 33 11.14 -14.74 12.21
C GLY A 33 11.25 -13.77 11.03
N LEU A 34 10.43 -12.72 11.00
CA LEU A 34 10.55 -11.65 10.02
C LEU A 34 11.66 -10.67 10.42
N THR A 35 12.33 -10.11 9.42
CA THR A 35 13.28 -9.02 9.58
C THR A 35 12.55 -7.69 9.47
N GLU A 36 12.86 -6.76 10.38
CA GLU A 36 12.26 -5.44 10.41
C GLU A 36 13.15 -4.43 9.66
N GLU A 37 12.57 -3.73 8.71
CA GLU A 37 13.23 -2.70 7.90
C GLU A 37 12.38 -1.42 7.91
N PHE A 38 12.98 -0.26 7.61
CA PHE A 38 12.24 1.00 7.49
C PHE A 38 12.01 1.34 6.02
N LYS A 39 10.78 1.19 5.54
CA LYS A 39 10.39 1.47 4.15
C LYS A 39 9.13 2.34 4.14
N TRP A 40 9.04 3.26 3.16
CA TRP A 40 7.84 4.09 2.95
C TRP A 40 7.31 4.80 4.21
N ARG A 41 8.25 5.28 5.06
CA ARG A 41 7.99 6.03 6.30
C ARG A 41 7.39 5.19 7.44
N GLY A 42 7.57 3.88 7.41
CA GLY A 42 7.10 2.98 8.47
C GLY A 42 7.84 1.65 8.51
N PRO A 43 7.59 0.85 9.57
CA PRO A 43 8.15 -0.50 9.68
C PRO A 43 7.58 -1.41 8.60
N CYS A 44 8.49 -2.10 7.91
CA CYS A 44 8.18 -3.14 6.93
C CYS A 44 8.85 -4.44 7.37
N TYR A 45 8.12 -5.51 7.35
CA TYR A 45 8.58 -6.83 7.77
C TYR A 45 8.83 -7.70 6.57
N THR A 46 10.06 -8.20 6.46
CA THR A 46 10.57 -8.90 5.27
C THR A 46 11.00 -10.32 5.61
N TYR A 47 11.00 -11.18 4.60
CA TYR A 47 11.59 -12.51 4.63
C TYR A 47 12.48 -12.69 3.39
N ASP A 48 13.76 -13.01 3.60
CA ASP A 48 14.79 -13.12 2.53
C ASP A 48 14.79 -11.89 1.58
N GLY A 49 14.59 -10.68 2.13
CA GLY A 49 14.54 -9.44 1.39
C GLY A 49 13.20 -9.15 0.69
N GLY A 50 12.28 -10.11 0.65
CA GLY A 50 10.92 -9.93 0.14
C GLY A 50 9.99 -9.31 1.16
N ASN A 51 9.11 -8.38 0.74
CA ASN A 51 8.19 -7.69 1.63
C ASN A 51 6.98 -8.58 1.97
N VAL A 52 6.80 -8.91 3.24
CA VAL A 52 5.72 -9.77 3.74
C VAL A 52 4.59 -8.95 4.34
N ALA A 53 4.91 -8.11 5.32
CA ALA A 53 3.91 -7.40 6.09
C ALA A 53 4.34 -5.96 6.43
N VAL A 54 3.36 -5.13 6.78
CA VAL A 54 3.54 -3.78 7.32
C VAL A 54 2.54 -3.52 8.43
N ILE A 55 2.87 -2.60 9.33
CA ILE A 55 1.93 -2.12 10.35
C ILE A 55 1.75 -0.62 10.25
N TRP A 56 0.52 -0.17 10.53
CA TRP A 56 0.15 1.25 10.55
C TRP A 56 -0.77 1.59 11.72
N GLY A 57 -0.61 2.80 12.26
CA GLY A 57 -1.61 3.42 13.11
C GLY A 57 -2.46 4.41 12.30
N PHE A 58 -3.69 4.02 11.94
CA PHE A 58 -4.66 4.94 11.35
C PHE A 58 -5.39 5.72 12.44
N LYS A 59 -6.21 6.69 12.05
CA LYS A 59 -7.01 7.47 12.99
C LYS A 59 -7.92 6.59 13.86
N GLU A 60 -8.52 5.55 13.27
CA GLU A 60 -9.58 4.76 13.88
C GLU A 60 -9.18 3.30 14.19
N ASN A 61 -8.00 2.87 13.80
CA ASN A 61 -7.52 1.51 14.07
C ASN A 61 -6.00 1.38 13.92
N ALA A 62 -5.42 0.41 14.61
CA ALA A 62 -4.14 -0.19 14.25
C ALA A 62 -4.38 -1.24 13.15
N ALA A 63 -3.45 -1.39 12.23
CA ALA A 63 -3.58 -2.34 11.13
C ALA A 63 -2.30 -3.14 10.91
N LEU A 64 -2.49 -4.42 10.58
CA LEU A 64 -1.47 -5.32 10.06
C LEU A 64 -1.83 -5.69 8.63
N GLY A 65 -1.05 -5.22 7.66
CA GLY A 65 -1.26 -5.47 6.24
C GLY A 65 -0.26 -6.46 5.67
N PHE A 66 -0.74 -7.31 4.75
CA PHE A 66 0.06 -8.27 4.00
C PHE A 66 0.17 -7.84 2.54
N PHE A 67 1.39 -7.76 1.99
CA PHE A 67 1.61 -7.32 0.60
C PHE A 67 0.93 -8.23 -0.44
N LYS A 68 0.95 -9.54 -0.19
CA LYS A 68 0.29 -10.54 -1.02
C LYS A 68 -1.02 -11.04 -0.37
N GLY A 69 -1.71 -10.17 0.37
CA GLY A 69 -2.86 -10.53 1.20
C GLY A 69 -4.01 -11.19 0.46
N VAL A 70 -4.19 -10.85 -0.83
CA VAL A 70 -5.20 -11.48 -1.70
C VAL A 70 -4.95 -12.97 -1.96
N LEU A 71 -3.73 -13.46 -1.72
CA LEU A 71 -3.37 -14.87 -1.88
C LEU A 71 -3.52 -15.68 -0.58
N LEU A 72 -3.78 -15.02 0.55
CA LEU A 72 -4.05 -15.69 1.82
C LEU A 72 -5.42 -16.35 1.79
N LYS A 73 -5.55 -17.51 2.40
CA LYS A 73 -6.79 -18.31 2.38
C LYS A 73 -7.97 -17.64 3.06
N ASP A 74 -7.69 -16.89 4.14
CA ASP A 74 -8.66 -16.10 4.91
C ASP A 74 -10.02 -16.80 5.11
N PRO A 75 -10.06 -18.01 5.72
CA PRO A 75 -11.29 -18.82 5.80
C PRO A 75 -12.40 -18.15 6.63
N GLU A 76 -12.06 -17.23 7.51
CA GLU A 76 -12.98 -16.52 8.38
C GLU A 76 -13.36 -15.13 7.84
N GLY A 77 -12.80 -14.69 6.71
CA GLY A 77 -13.06 -13.38 6.14
C GLY A 77 -12.63 -12.21 7.02
N LEU A 78 -11.49 -12.35 7.71
CA LEU A 78 -10.99 -11.37 8.67
C LEU A 78 -10.21 -10.22 8.02
N LEU A 79 -9.76 -10.43 6.79
CA LEU A 79 -8.95 -9.47 6.06
C LEU A 79 -9.82 -8.53 5.22
N VAL A 80 -9.48 -7.26 5.26
CA VAL A 80 -10.14 -6.24 4.46
C VAL A 80 -9.14 -5.52 3.55
N ALA A 81 -9.61 -4.98 2.43
CA ALA A 81 -8.79 -4.12 1.60
C ALA A 81 -8.52 -2.78 2.31
N PRO A 82 -7.32 -2.19 2.19
CA PRO A 82 -7.03 -0.84 2.71
C PRO A 82 -7.93 0.26 2.14
N GLY A 83 -8.37 0.09 0.93
CA GLY A 83 -9.28 0.98 0.20
C GLY A 83 -9.72 0.35 -1.11
N ASP A 84 -10.69 0.97 -1.78
CA ASP A 84 -11.37 0.45 -2.97
C ASP A 84 -10.42 0.10 -4.13
N ASN A 85 -9.29 0.79 -4.22
CA ASN A 85 -8.29 0.58 -5.26
C ASN A 85 -7.17 -0.38 -4.87
N SER A 86 -7.24 -0.99 -3.69
CA SER A 86 -6.23 -1.92 -3.20
C SER A 86 -6.45 -3.32 -3.76
N ARG A 87 -5.57 -3.74 -4.68
CA ARG A 87 -5.71 -4.99 -5.42
C ARG A 87 -5.05 -6.18 -4.71
N ALA A 88 -3.85 -6.01 -4.17
CA ALA A 88 -3.04 -7.09 -3.61
C ALA A 88 -3.07 -7.12 -2.09
N VAL A 89 -2.98 -5.94 -1.46
CA VAL A 89 -2.88 -5.83 -0.01
C VAL A 89 -4.22 -6.17 0.64
N ARG A 90 -4.15 -6.95 1.72
CA ARG A 90 -5.25 -7.18 2.66
C ARG A 90 -4.72 -6.97 4.06
N MET A 91 -5.60 -6.53 4.99
CA MET A 91 -5.17 -6.20 6.35
C MET A 91 -6.18 -6.59 7.41
N PHE A 92 -5.67 -6.94 8.59
CA PHE A 92 -6.43 -6.86 9.82
C PHE A 92 -6.56 -5.42 10.27
N ARG A 93 -7.68 -5.11 10.94
CA ARG A 93 -7.91 -3.86 11.66
C ARG A 93 -8.23 -4.15 13.12
N PHE A 94 -7.57 -3.44 14.02
CA PHE A 94 -7.72 -3.61 15.46
C PHE A 94 -8.06 -2.27 16.10
N THR A 95 -9.06 -2.29 16.98
CA THR A 95 -9.52 -1.12 17.76
C THR A 95 -9.22 -1.26 19.25
N GLY A 96 -8.34 -2.19 19.64
CA GLY A 96 -7.91 -2.42 21.00
C GLY A 96 -6.91 -3.57 21.10
N LEU A 97 -6.08 -3.53 22.13
CA LEU A 97 -5.05 -4.52 22.41
C LEU A 97 -5.64 -5.91 22.72
N ASP A 98 -6.75 -5.96 23.44
CA ASP A 98 -7.49 -7.16 23.77
C ASP A 98 -7.85 -8.00 22.56
N ARG A 99 -8.18 -7.34 21.44
CA ARG A 99 -8.50 -8.02 20.19
C ARG A 99 -7.25 -8.64 19.56
N ILE A 100 -6.10 -7.99 19.64
CA ILE A 100 -4.82 -8.53 19.14
C ILE A 100 -4.43 -9.76 19.98
N GLU A 101 -4.51 -9.65 21.31
CA GLU A 101 -4.20 -10.74 22.23
C GLU A 101 -5.10 -11.95 21.98
N ALA A 102 -6.42 -11.75 21.89
CA ALA A 102 -7.38 -12.82 21.60
C ALA A 102 -7.15 -13.49 20.23
N MET A 103 -6.61 -12.77 19.26
CA MET A 103 -6.37 -13.25 17.89
C MET A 103 -4.90 -13.64 17.62
N GLU A 104 -4.03 -13.63 18.63
CA GLU A 104 -2.58 -13.83 18.41
C GLU A 104 -2.27 -15.11 17.61
N THR A 105 -2.89 -16.22 17.97
CA THR A 105 -2.70 -17.52 17.30
C THR A 105 -3.13 -17.42 15.82
N THR A 106 -4.26 -16.76 15.55
CA THR A 106 -4.77 -16.53 14.19
C THR A 106 -3.79 -15.64 13.42
N ILE A 107 -3.36 -14.51 14.00
CA ILE A 107 -2.39 -13.60 13.37
C ILE A 107 -1.12 -14.35 13.00
N ARG A 108 -0.56 -15.14 13.92
CA ARG A 108 0.64 -15.95 13.67
C ARG A 108 0.44 -16.94 12.52
N THR A 109 -0.74 -17.52 12.39
CA THR A 109 -1.07 -18.44 11.28
C THR A 109 -1.02 -17.71 9.94
N TYR A 110 -1.63 -16.53 9.85
CA TYR A 110 -1.60 -15.71 8.63
C TYR A 110 -0.20 -15.20 8.29
N VAL A 111 0.59 -14.81 9.30
CA VAL A 111 1.99 -14.40 9.09
C VAL A 111 2.82 -15.55 8.51
N ARG A 112 2.67 -16.77 9.06
CA ARG A 112 3.37 -17.95 8.55
C ARG A 112 2.94 -18.28 7.12
N GLU A 113 1.66 -18.22 6.81
CA GLU A 113 1.17 -18.42 5.44
C GLU A 113 1.75 -17.35 4.48
N ALA A 114 1.82 -16.09 4.89
CA ALA A 114 2.42 -15.02 4.11
C ALA A 114 3.92 -15.24 3.86
N ILE A 115 4.65 -15.76 4.85
CA ILE A 115 6.06 -16.16 4.71
C ILE A 115 6.19 -17.32 3.69
N GLU A 116 5.32 -18.32 3.75
CA GLU A 116 5.34 -19.44 2.80
C GLU A 116 5.03 -18.98 1.36
N LEU A 117 4.13 -18.02 1.18
CA LEU A 117 3.90 -17.40 -0.12
C LEU A 117 5.14 -16.66 -0.64
N GLU A 118 5.91 -16.00 0.24
CA GLU A 118 7.16 -15.35 -0.14
C GLU A 118 8.23 -16.36 -0.53
N LYS A 119 8.43 -17.41 0.28
CA LYS A 119 9.35 -18.53 -0.01
C LYS A 119 9.03 -19.20 -1.35
N ALA A 120 7.76 -19.40 -1.64
CA ALA A 120 7.30 -20.00 -2.89
C ALA A 120 7.48 -19.07 -4.11
N GLY A 121 7.92 -17.83 -3.91
CA GLY A 121 7.98 -16.83 -4.98
C GLY A 121 6.62 -16.51 -5.59
N ALA A 122 5.53 -16.70 -4.83
CA ALA A 122 4.17 -16.46 -5.29
C ALA A 122 4.02 -15.02 -5.80
N LYS A 123 3.37 -14.86 -6.95
CA LYS A 123 3.10 -13.56 -7.56
C LYS A 123 1.59 -13.32 -7.56
N VAL A 124 1.21 -12.10 -7.21
CA VAL A 124 -0.19 -11.69 -7.36
C VAL A 124 -0.42 -11.41 -8.84
N ASP A 125 -1.29 -12.19 -9.46
CA ASP A 125 -1.76 -11.90 -10.81
C ASP A 125 -2.80 -10.78 -10.71
N LEU A 126 -2.36 -9.58 -11.08
CA LEU A 126 -3.24 -8.42 -11.11
C LEU A 126 -3.87 -8.38 -12.51
N PRO A 127 -5.22 -8.48 -12.61
CA PRO A 127 -5.88 -8.32 -13.89
C PRO A 127 -5.40 -7.03 -14.55
N LYS A 128 -5.12 -7.10 -15.84
CA LYS A 128 -4.95 -5.89 -16.66
C LYS A 128 -6.32 -5.21 -16.68
N ASP A 129 -6.54 -4.25 -15.76
CA ASP A 129 -7.76 -3.46 -15.85
C ASP A 129 -7.69 -2.66 -17.14
N ASP A 130 -8.80 -2.59 -17.83
CA ASP A 130 -9.06 -1.49 -18.74
C ASP A 130 -9.17 -0.23 -17.88
N ILE A 131 -8.11 0.56 -17.88
CA ILE A 131 -8.09 1.83 -17.15
C ILE A 131 -9.09 2.74 -17.84
N VAL A 132 -10.18 3.05 -17.15
CA VAL A 132 -11.13 4.04 -17.66
C VAL A 132 -10.52 5.43 -17.45
N TYR A 133 -10.12 6.06 -18.52
CA TYR A 133 -9.64 7.43 -18.49
C TYR A 133 -10.81 8.41 -18.50
N PRO A 134 -10.78 9.47 -17.64
CA PRO A 134 -11.75 10.55 -17.72
C PRO A 134 -11.72 11.22 -19.10
N GLU A 135 -12.89 11.68 -19.59
CA GLU A 135 -13.01 12.36 -20.89
C GLU A 135 -12.07 13.56 -21.00
N GLU A 136 -11.87 14.28 -19.90
CA GLU A 136 -10.97 15.43 -19.86
C GLU A 136 -9.50 15.04 -20.06
N LEU A 137 -9.10 13.84 -19.58
CA LEU A 137 -7.76 13.35 -19.86
C LEU A 137 -7.61 12.97 -21.31
N LEU A 138 -8.60 12.27 -21.89
CA LEU A 138 -8.57 11.89 -23.31
C LEU A 138 -8.48 13.12 -24.21
N ALA A 139 -9.29 14.16 -23.92
CA ALA A 139 -9.23 15.43 -24.64
C ALA A 139 -7.86 16.12 -24.51
N ALA A 140 -7.29 16.17 -23.31
CA ALA A 140 -5.98 16.77 -23.08
C ALA A 140 -4.85 16.03 -23.83
N LEU A 141 -4.91 14.68 -23.91
CA LEU A 141 -3.95 13.88 -24.65
C LEU A 141 -4.10 14.08 -26.17
N GLU A 142 -5.33 14.24 -26.67
CA GLU A 142 -5.60 14.52 -28.10
C GLU A 142 -5.10 15.91 -28.52
N GLU A 143 -5.23 16.91 -27.61
CA GLU A 143 -4.81 18.30 -27.87
C GLU A 143 -3.29 18.51 -27.71
N ASP A 144 -2.59 17.69 -26.92
CA ASP A 144 -1.15 17.81 -26.61
C ASP A 144 -0.40 16.51 -26.93
N PRO A 145 0.16 16.35 -28.16
CA PRO A 145 0.89 15.15 -28.56
C PRO A 145 2.13 14.84 -27.70
N GLU A 146 2.79 15.86 -27.13
CA GLU A 146 3.93 15.67 -26.22
C GLU A 146 3.48 15.04 -24.89
N LEU A 147 2.36 15.51 -24.37
CA LEU A 147 1.74 14.94 -23.18
C LEU A 147 1.27 13.51 -23.42
N GLN A 148 0.70 13.24 -24.59
CA GLN A 148 0.25 11.90 -24.98
C GLN A 148 1.42 10.91 -25.00
N GLU A 149 2.50 11.21 -25.72
CA GLU A 149 3.68 10.36 -25.78
C GLU A 149 4.27 10.08 -24.41
N ALA A 150 4.41 11.12 -23.58
CA ALA A 150 4.93 11.00 -22.24
C ALA A 150 4.02 10.18 -21.32
N PHE A 151 2.69 10.33 -21.43
CA PHE A 151 1.73 9.58 -20.64
C PHE A 151 1.72 8.10 -21.02
N GLU A 152 1.75 7.78 -22.32
CA GLU A 152 1.81 6.40 -22.83
C GLU A 152 3.12 5.69 -22.45
N ALA A 153 4.22 6.42 -22.32
CA ALA A 153 5.51 5.90 -21.87
C ALA A 153 5.55 5.59 -20.35
N LEU A 154 4.59 6.09 -19.57
CA LEU A 154 4.48 5.76 -18.15
C LEU A 154 4.17 4.27 -17.95
N THR A 155 4.67 3.72 -16.84
CA THR A 155 4.27 2.37 -16.42
C THR A 155 2.75 2.30 -16.18
N PRO A 156 2.08 1.14 -16.40
CA PRO A 156 0.64 0.99 -16.17
C PRO A 156 0.19 1.43 -14.76
N GLY A 157 1.04 1.22 -13.74
CA GLY A 157 0.77 1.67 -12.38
C GLY A 157 0.73 3.20 -12.24
N ARG A 158 1.63 3.91 -12.94
CA ARG A 158 1.65 5.39 -12.96
C ARG A 158 0.45 5.94 -13.73
N GLN A 159 0.15 5.39 -14.91
CA GLN A 159 -1.04 5.75 -15.68
C GLN A 159 -2.31 5.59 -14.84
N ARG A 160 -2.46 4.44 -14.15
CA ARG A 160 -3.58 4.19 -13.25
C ARG A 160 -3.65 5.22 -12.12
N GLY A 161 -2.51 5.55 -11.49
CA GLY A 161 -2.45 6.56 -10.44
C GLY A 161 -3.00 7.92 -10.87
N TYR A 162 -2.62 8.36 -12.07
CA TYR A 162 -3.12 9.60 -12.66
C TYR A 162 -4.60 9.50 -13.04
N ALA A 163 -5.03 8.42 -13.69
CA ALA A 163 -6.43 8.21 -14.08
C ALA A 163 -7.37 8.31 -12.87
N LEU A 164 -7.03 7.62 -11.78
CA LEU A 164 -7.80 7.67 -10.53
C LEU A 164 -7.82 9.07 -9.91
N HIS A 165 -6.67 9.77 -9.91
CA HIS A 165 -6.56 11.13 -9.39
C HIS A 165 -7.43 12.11 -10.18
N PHE A 166 -7.46 11.99 -11.50
CA PHE A 166 -8.24 12.86 -12.36
C PHE A 166 -9.74 12.54 -12.31
N ALA A 167 -10.11 11.26 -12.21
CA ALA A 167 -11.51 10.83 -12.11
C ALA A 167 -12.20 11.21 -10.78
N GLN A 168 -11.44 11.39 -9.70
CA GLN A 168 -11.98 11.61 -8.35
C GLN A 168 -12.89 12.85 -8.20
N PRO A 169 -12.57 14.05 -8.75
CA PRO A 169 -13.41 15.20 -8.63
C PRO A 169 -14.72 15.07 -9.43
N LYS A 170 -15.84 15.54 -8.85
CA LYS A 170 -17.13 15.58 -9.54
C LYS A 170 -17.17 16.62 -10.67
N GLN A 171 -16.48 17.75 -10.50
CA GLN A 171 -16.50 18.86 -11.45
C GLN A 171 -15.43 18.70 -12.53
N SER A 172 -15.83 18.84 -13.80
CA SER A 172 -14.94 18.76 -14.96
C SER A 172 -13.80 19.78 -14.88
N SER A 173 -14.09 21.04 -14.50
CA SER A 173 -13.07 22.08 -14.35
C SER A 173 -11.96 21.72 -13.35
N THR A 174 -12.31 20.99 -12.29
CA THR A 174 -11.32 20.53 -11.30
C THR A 174 -10.47 19.39 -11.90
N ARG A 175 -11.07 18.52 -12.72
CA ARG A 175 -10.33 17.45 -13.41
C ARG A 175 -9.33 18.05 -14.39
N VAL A 176 -9.75 19.01 -15.23
CA VAL A 176 -8.86 19.75 -16.13
C VAL A 176 -7.70 20.39 -15.38
N SER A 177 -7.98 21.14 -14.31
CA SER A 177 -6.92 21.79 -13.51
C SER A 177 -5.93 20.79 -12.89
N ARG A 178 -6.39 19.59 -12.51
CA ARG A 178 -5.48 18.53 -12.03
C ARG A 178 -4.59 17.97 -13.13
N ILE A 179 -5.12 17.82 -14.35
CA ILE A 179 -4.35 17.35 -15.51
C ILE A 179 -3.27 18.38 -15.83
N GLU A 180 -3.62 19.66 -15.97
CA GLU A 180 -2.67 20.74 -16.22
C GLU A 180 -1.54 20.80 -15.18
N LYS A 181 -1.87 20.73 -13.89
CA LYS A 181 -0.89 20.72 -12.78
C LYS A 181 0.01 19.48 -12.76
N SER A 182 -0.41 18.42 -13.39
CA SER A 182 0.35 17.17 -13.45
C SER A 182 1.21 17.06 -14.70
N ARG A 183 1.02 17.95 -15.70
CA ARG A 183 1.67 17.90 -17.01
C ARG A 183 3.19 17.77 -16.91
N ASP A 184 3.86 18.69 -16.23
CA ASP A 184 5.31 18.70 -16.12
C ASP A 184 5.86 17.42 -15.47
N ARG A 185 5.10 16.85 -14.55
CA ARG A 185 5.46 15.61 -13.87
C ARG A 185 5.32 14.39 -14.79
N ILE A 186 4.28 14.37 -15.62
CA ILE A 186 4.07 13.34 -16.64
C ILE A 186 5.18 13.42 -17.69
N LEU A 187 5.52 14.60 -18.19
CA LEU A 187 6.61 14.84 -19.12
C LEU A 187 7.96 14.38 -18.55
N ALA A 188 8.16 14.53 -17.24
CA ALA A 188 9.35 14.03 -16.55
C ALA A 188 9.34 12.50 -16.32
N GLY A 189 8.33 11.77 -16.80
CA GLY A 189 8.16 10.33 -16.60
C GLY A 189 7.88 9.91 -15.17
N LYS A 190 7.46 10.84 -14.30
CA LYS A 190 7.26 10.60 -12.86
C LYS A 190 5.82 10.18 -12.54
N GLY A 191 5.68 9.37 -11.50
CA GLY A 191 4.38 9.04 -10.93
C GLY A 191 3.83 10.16 -10.04
N LEU A 192 2.54 10.11 -9.72
CA LEU A 192 1.81 11.16 -8.99
C LEU A 192 2.42 11.49 -7.62
N GLN A 193 2.99 10.51 -6.92
CA GLN A 193 3.56 10.65 -5.57
C GLN A 193 5.09 10.71 -5.55
N GLU A 194 5.76 10.64 -6.71
CA GLU A 194 7.22 10.68 -6.80
C GLU A 194 7.71 12.14 -6.68
N ARG A 195 8.80 12.33 -5.96
CA ARG A 195 9.44 13.66 -5.79
C ARG A 195 10.45 13.94 -6.89
#